data_d2bdf6dfea972ea8bc17e1313c20a1a2
#
_entry.id   d2bdf6dfea972ea8bc17e1313c20a1a2
#
_cell.length_a   1.000
_cell.length_b   1.000
_cell.length_c   1.000
_cell.angle_alpha   90.00
_cell.angle_beta   90.00
_cell.angle_gamma   90.00
#
_symmetry.space_group_name_H-M   'P 1'
#
loop_
_entity.id
_entity.type
_entity.pdbx_description
1 polymer ?
#
loop_
_entity_poly.entity_id
_entity_poly.type
_entity_poly.pdbx_seq_one_letter_code
_entity_poly.pdbx_strand_id
1 'polypeptide(L)'
;MQAPLFECQHLVKRYGDATVVDDLSFQLQAGECLGVIGPNGAGKTTTLRMCLGLSEPDAGTIQAFGLSMPRDALDIKSRLGVVSQFDTLDPDFTCAENLRVFGTYFGMSRDAIAARVPELLEFAALTHKADAKPGQLSGGMKRRLSLARALIHDPDILLLDEPTTGLDPQARHLMWERLQQLLQQGKSILLTTHFMDEAERLCNRLLLLDHGKKIAEGTPRSLISQHLEPDVVEVFGQDALALVNSPLTQLAQRTESSGETVFFYTANATPLLQALSAYTVLRTLHRPANLEDLFLKMTGRQIREGA
;
A
#
# COMPACT_ATOMS: atom_id res chain seq x y z
N MET A 1 13.77 2.41 -23.42
CA MET A 1 13.15 2.41 -22.08
C MET A 1 13.71 3.61 -21.35
N GLN A 2 12.88 4.40 -20.68
CA GLN A 2 13.36 5.47 -19.80
C GLN A 2 14.05 4.87 -18.59
N ALA A 3 15.10 5.55 -18.08
CA ALA A 3 15.76 5.14 -16.85
C ALA A 3 14.75 5.24 -15.67
N PRO A 4 14.79 4.28 -14.71
CA PRO A 4 13.91 4.32 -13.55
C PRO A 4 14.22 5.56 -12.70
N LEU A 5 13.17 6.12 -12.05
CA LEU A 5 13.35 7.22 -11.11
C LEU A 5 13.98 6.76 -9.79
N PHE A 6 13.66 5.53 -9.38
CA PHE A 6 14.19 4.91 -8.16
C PHE A 6 14.51 3.44 -8.45
N GLU A 7 15.65 2.97 -8.00
CA GLU A 7 16.12 1.60 -8.22
C GLU A 7 16.78 1.05 -6.97
N CYS A 8 16.39 -0.17 -6.62
CA CYS A 8 16.99 -0.98 -5.58
C CYS A 8 17.52 -2.27 -6.21
N GLN A 9 18.78 -2.63 -5.93
CA GLN A 9 19.40 -3.84 -6.46
C GLN A 9 19.98 -4.67 -5.32
N HIS A 10 19.56 -5.93 -5.22
CA HIS A 10 20.10 -6.94 -4.31
C HIS A 10 20.16 -6.50 -2.85
N LEU A 11 19.11 -5.78 -2.38
CA LEU A 11 19.06 -5.27 -1.00
C LEU A 11 19.00 -6.41 0.00
N VAL A 12 19.89 -6.36 0.98
CA VAL A 12 19.88 -7.24 2.14
C VAL A 12 19.86 -6.40 3.41
N LYS A 13 19.05 -6.78 4.39
CA LYS A 13 19.05 -6.19 5.74
C LYS A 13 18.88 -7.23 6.80
N ARG A 14 19.76 -7.18 7.79
CA ARG A 14 19.77 -8.06 8.95
C ARG A 14 19.67 -7.27 10.24
N TYR A 15 19.01 -7.84 11.22
CA TYR A 15 18.99 -7.35 12.59
C TYR A 15 19.33 -8.54 13.52
N GLY A 16 20.54 -8.53 14.09
CA GLY A 16 21.09 -9.70 14.75
C GLY A 16 21.17 -10.88 13.77
N ASP A 17 20.63 -12.02 14.14
CA ASP A 17 20.63 -13.23 13.30
C ASP A 17 19.47 -13.28 12.29
N ALA A 18 18.51 -12.34 12.37
CA ALA A 18 17.34 -12.33 11.50
C ALA A 18 17.60 -11.54 10.22
N THR A 19 17.46 -12.19 9.06
CA THR A 19 17.44 -11.52 7.75
C THR A 19 16.00 -11.03 7.50
N VAL A 20 15.81 -9.71 7.52
CA VAL A 20 14.49 -9.06 7.37
C VAL A 20 14.19 -8.67 5.93
N VAL A 21 15.24 -8.38 5.14
CA VAL A 21 15.17 -8.21 3.68
C VAL A 21 16.28 -9.04 3.07
N ASP A 22 15.94 -9.87 2.08
CA ASP A 22 16.82 -10.86 1.50
C ASP A 22 16.78 -10.81 -0.03
N ASP A 23 17.85 -10.28 -0.63
CA ASP A 23 18.06 -10.16 -2.08
C ASP A 23 16.93 -9.43 -2.83
N LEU A 24 16.45 -8.31 -2.28
CA LEU A 24 15.33 -7.57 -2.84
C LEU A 24 15.78 -6.60 -3.93
N SER A 25 15.26 -6.78 -5.15
CA SER A 25 15.47 -5.87 -6.27
C SER A 25 14.15 -5.41 -6.87
N PHE A 26 14.02 -4.10 -7.11
CA PHE A 26 12.87 -3.48 -7.76
C PHE A 26 13.21 -2.09 -8.30
N GLN A 27 12.33 -1.55 -9.16
CA GLN A 27 12.45 -0.23 -9.75
C GLN A 27 11.11 0.50 -9.66
N LEU A 28 11.13 1.84 -9.56
CA LEU A 28 9.97 2.71 -9.70
C LEU A 28 10.12 3.57 -10.95
N GLN A 29 9.14 3.53 -11.81
CA GLN A 29 9.11 4.34 -13.04
C GLN A 29 8.47 5.71 -12.79
N ALA A 30 8.70 6.67 -13.70
CA ALA A 30 8.07 7.97 -13.65
C ALA A 30 6.54 7.86 -13.80
N GLY A 31 5.79 8.53 -12.93
CA GLY A 31 4.32 8.53 -12.93
C GLY A 31 3.70 7.19 -12.49
N GLU A 32 4.49 6.27 -11.95
CA GLU A 32 4.02 4.97 -11.47
C GLU A 32 3.67 5.01 -9.99
N CYS A 33 2.65 4.25 -9.62
CA CYS A 33 2.43 3.81 -8.25
C CYS A 33 2.88 2.35 -8.11
N LEU A 34 3.98 2.11 -7.41
CA LEU A 34 4.47 0.79 -7.05
C LEU A 34 4.02 0.46 -5.62
N GLY A 35 3.21 -0.58 -5.47
CA GLY A 35 2.78 -1.10 -4.17
C GLY A 35 3.70 -2.21 -3.67
N VAL A 36 4.23 -2.06 -2.48
CA VAL A 36 4.93 -3.13 -1.75
C VAL A 36 3.96 -3.73 -0.76
N ILE A 37 3.45 -4.92 -1.04
CA ILE A 37 2.43 -5.60 -0.25
C ILE A 37 3.00 -6.87 0.41
N GLY A 38 2.42 -7.25 1.54
CA GLY A 38 2.88 -8.42 2.29
C GLY A 38 2.35 -8.40 3.72
N PRO A 39 2.47 -9.51 4.46
CA PRO A 39 2.03 -9.60 5.85
C PRO A 39 2.89 -8.72 6.78
N ASN A 40 2.45 -8.58 8.03
CA ASN A 40 3.27 -7.95 9.06
C ASN A 40 4.56 -8.76 9.23
N GLY A 41 5.69 -8.05 9.29
CA GLY A 41 7.02 -8.69 9.35
C GLY A 41 7.61 -9.11 8.00
N ALA A 42 6.94 -8.89 6.86
CA ALA A 42 7.48 -9.21 5.53
C ALA A 42 8.67 -8.35 5.08
N GLY A 43 9.03 -7.30 5.83
CA GLY A 43 10.15 -6.41 5.49
C GLY A 43 9.75 -5.10 4.82
N LYS A 44 8.45 -4.79 4.64
CA LYS A 44 7.94 -3.58 3.95
C LYS A 44 8.51 -2.27 4.51
N THR A 45 8.27 -2.00 5.79
CA THR A 45 8.78 -0.78 6.48
C THR A 45 10.30 -0.72 6.47
N THR A 46 10.98 -1.86 6.64
CA THR A 46 12.45 -1.92 6.58
C THR A 46 12.96 -1.53 5.18
N THR A 47 12.32 -2.05 4.14
CA THR A 47 12.62 -1.67 2.74
C THR A 47 12.44 -0.18 2.53
N LEU A 48 11.32 0.39 2.99
CA LEU A 48 11.06 1.83 2.88
C LEU A 48 12.08 2.67 3.67
N ARG A 49 12.48 2.23 4.86
CA ARG A 49 13.53 2.90 5.66
C ARG A 49 14.89 2.88 4.96
N MET A 50 15.23 1.81 4.27
CA MET A 50 16.45 1.76 3.43
C MET A 50 16.33 2.73 2.25
N CYS A 51 15.20 2.78 1.56
CA CYS A 51 14.93 3.73 0.48
C CYS A 51 15.05 5.19 0.93
N LEU A 52 14.73 5.49 2.19
CA LEU A 52 14.87 6.80 2.80
C LEU A 52 16.29 7.09 3.33
N GLY A 53 17.19 6.12 3.28
CA GLY A 53 18.50 6.23 3.93
C GLY A 53 18.41 6.43 5.45
N LEU A 54 17.35 5.90 6.09
CA LEU A 54 17.17 5.83 7.54
C LEU A 54 17.74 4.54 8.12
N SER A 55 18.00 3.57 7.28
CA SER A 55 18.67 2.32 7.59
C SER A 55 19.58 1.99 6.42
N GLU A 56 20.86 1.79 6.68
CA GLU A 56 21.82 1.37 5.65
C GLU A 56 21.60 -0.11 5.33
N PRO A 57 21.54 -0.53 4.05
CA PRO A 57 21.50 -1.94 3.70
C PRO A 57 22.83 -2.61 4.02
N ASP A 58 22.79 -3.89 4.43
CA ASP A 58 24.01 -4.67 4.69
C ASP A 58 24.64 -5.17 3.37
N ALA A 59 23.86 -5.24 2.28
CA ALA A 59 24.31 -5.47 0.92
C ALA A 59 23.32 -4.87 -0.09
N GLY A 60 23.77 -4.69 -1.33
CA GLY A 60 22.99 -4.12 -2.42
C GLY A 60 23.18 -2.61 -2.58
N THR A 61 22.45 -2.02 -3.52
CA THR A 61 22.56 -0.60 -3.86
C THR A 61 21.20 0.05 -4.01
N ILE A 62 21.16 1.35 -3.72
CA ILE A 62 19.96 2.19 -3.90
C ILE A 62 20.36 3.39 -4.73
N GLN A 63 19.63 3.63 -5.81
CA GLN A 63 19.79 4.80 -6.66
C GLN A 63 18.44 5.50 -6.85
N ALA A 64 18.46 6.82 -6.88
CA ALA A 64 17.30 7.63 -7.21
C ALA A 64 17.75 8.82 -8.07
N PHE A 65 17.04 9.10 -9.15
CA PHE A 65 17.34 10.20 -10.07
C PHE A 65 18.76 10.14 -10.66
N GLY A 66 19.37 8.94 -10.77
CA GLY A 66 20.77 8.74 -11.18
C GLY A 66 21.81 9.01 -10.08
N LEU A 67 21.37 9.33 -8.87
CA LEU A 67 22.19 9.58 -7.69
C LEU A 67 22.21 8.34 -6.77
N SER A 68 23.27 8.14 -5.98
CA SER A 68 23.45 6.96 -5.15
C SER A 68 23.28 7.23 -3.66
N MET A 69 22.51 6.39 -2.95
CA MET A 69 22.48 6.35 -1.49
C MET A 69 23.69 5.56 -0.95
N PRO A 70 24.28 5.93 0.18
CA PRO A 70 23.98 7.13 0.99
C PRO A 70 24.74 8.40 0.55
N ARG A 71 25.64 8.30 -0.46
CA ARG A 71 26.55 9.38 -0.87
C ARG A 71 25.82 10.69 -1.19
N ASP A 72 24.76 10.61 -1.99
CA ASP A 72 24.01 11.77 -2.49
C ASP A 72 22.66 11.93 -1.76
N ALA A 73 22.59 11.52 -0.48
CA ALA A 73 21.35 11.41 0.27
C ALA A 73 20.58 12.73 0.41
N LEU A 74 21.26 13.86 0.53
CA LEU A 74 20.62 15.18 0.68
C LEU A 74 19.89 15.57 -0.61
N ASP A 75 20.55 15.42 -1.75
CA ASP A 75 19.97 15.74 -3.06
C ASP A 75 18.78 14.82 -3.38
N ILE A 76 18.90 13.53 -3.09
CA ILE A 76 17.81 12.57 -3.23
C ILE A 76 16.63 12.96 -2.33
N LYS A 77 16.86 13.21 -1.03
CA LYS A 77 15.80 13.54 -0.06
C LYS A 77 15.11 14.86 -0.35
N SER A 78 15.79 15.83 -0.98
CA SER A 78 15.18 17.09 -1.40
C SER A 78 14.07 16.91 -2.44
N ARG A 79 14.01 15.76 -3.11
CA ARG A 79 13.02 15.39 -4.14
C ARG A 79 12.05 14.31 -3.70
N LEU A 80 12.12 13.88 -2.41
CA LEU A 80 11.24 12.87 -1.83
C LEU A 80 10.27 13.49 -0.84
N GLY A 81 8.99 13.17 -0.98
CA GLY A 81 7.97 13.41 0.05
C GLY A 81 7.72 12.13 0.85
N VAL A 82 7.61 12.25 2.17
CA VAL A 82 7.49 11.08 3.05
C VAL A 82 6.27 11.18 3.95
N VAL A 83 5.46 10.13 3.95
CA VAL A 83 4.37 9.94 4.93
C VAL A 83 4.65 8.64 5.68
N SER A 84 5.11 8.74 6.91
CA SER A 84 5.40 7.59 7.78
C SER A 84 4.12 6.99 8.37
N GLN A 85 4.19 5.76 8.84
CA GLN A 85 3.08 5.05 9.47
C GLN A 85 2.54 5.82 10.70
N PHE A 86 3.43 6.36 11.52
CA PHE A 86 3.06 7.14 12.70
C PHE A 86 2.93 8.63 12.35
N ASP A 87 2.08 9.31 13.11
CA ASP A 87 1.92 10.76 13.01
C ASP A 87 3.19 11.47 13.49
N THR A 88 3.72 12.34 12.64
CA THR A 88 4.94 13.11 12.89
C THR A 88 4.68 14.61 12.85
N LEU A 89 3.41 15.03 12.96
CA LEU A 89 3.01 16.43 13.09
C LEU A 89 3.49 16.99 14.43
N ASP A 90 3.96 18.23 14.41
CA ASP A 90 4.32 18.91 15.64
C ASP A 90 3.03 19.35 16.37
N PRO A 91 2.80 18.88 17.62
CA PRO A 91 1.56 19.14 18.35
C PRO A 91 1.43 20.61 18.81
N ASP A 92 2.53 21.37 18.87
CA ASP A 92 2.53 22.74 19.31
C ASP A 92 2.18 23.73 18.21
N PHE A 93 2.36 23.35 16.94
CA PHE A 93 2.04 24.14 15.76
C PHE A 93 0.62 23.89 15.25
N THR A 94 0.00 24.93 14.71
CA THR A 94 -1.24 24.81 13.93
C THR A 94 -1.01 24.05 12.63
N CYS A 95 -2.10 23.68 11.91
CA CYS A 95 -2.00 23.04 10.60
C CYS A 95 -1.15 23.88 9.64
N ALA A 96 -1.42 25.19 9.55
CA ALA A 96 -0.68 26.09 8.68
C ALA A 96 0.79 26.22 9.09
N GLU A 97 1.09 26.28 10.39
CA GLU A 97 2.46 26.38 10.91
C GLU A 97 3.25 25.09 10.66
N ASN A 98 2.64 23.90 10.82
CA ASN A 98 3.26 22.63 10.45
C ASN A 98 3.75 22.63 9.00
N LEU A 99 2.95 23.17 8.07
CA LEU A 99 3.34 23.28 6.66
C LEU A 99 4.45 24.32 6.47
N ARG A 100 4.33 25.52 7.09
CA ARG A 100 5.32 26.60 6.97
C ARG A 100 6.70 26.17 7.47
N VAL A 101 6.76 25.60 8.67
CA VAL A 101 8.01 25.15 9.28
C VAL A 101 8.68 24.09 8.41
N PHE A 102 7.89 23.16 7.89
CA PHE A 102 8.44 22.11 7.03
C PHE A 102 8.98 22.66 5.71
N GLY A 103 8.34 23.69 5.12
CA GLY A 103 8.86 24.39 3.96
C GLY A 103 10.22 25.05 4.22
N THR A 104 10.44 25.57 5.44
CA THR A 104 11.74 26.16 5.79
C THR A 104 12.87 25.13 5.86
N TYR A 105 12.58 23.88 6.27
CA TYR A 105 13.58 22.81 6.27
C TYR A 105 14.06 22.44 4.87
N PHE A 106 13.21 22.65 3.83
CA PHE A 106 13.58 22.48 2.43
C PHE A 106 14.15 23.75 1.79
N GLY A 107 14.45 24.79 2.57
CA GLY A 107 15.07 26.02 2.09
C GLY A 107 14.16 26.90 1.21
N MET A 108 12.83 26.71 1.27
CA MET A 108 11.88 27.50 0.51
C MET A 108 11.85 28.95 0.97
N SER A 109 11.66 29.88 0.03
CA SER A 109 11.47 31.29 0.37
C SER A 109 10.14 31.52 1.11
N ARG A 110 10.07 32.61 1.90
CA ARG A 110 8.84 32.96 2.63
C ARG A 110 7.65 33.15 1.70
N ASP A 111 7.86 33.74 0.53
CA ASP A 111 6.81 34.01 -0.44
C ASP A 111 6.31 32.70 -1.08
N ALA A 112 7.23 31.78 -1.42
CA ALA A 112 6.88 30.46 -1.94
C ALA A 112 6.07 29.64 -0.92
N ILE A 113 6.47 29.66 0.35
CA ILE A 113 5.74 29.01 1.45
C ILE A 113 4.35 29.66 1.61
N ALA A 114 4.27 31.00 1.59
CA ALA A 114 3.01 31.72 1.77
C ALA A 114 1.99 31.41 0.67
N ALA A 115 2.46 31.23 -0.58
CA ALA A 115 1.62 30.83 -1.70
C ALA A 115 1.18 29.34 -1.58
N ARG A 116 2.11 28.46 -1.19
CA ARG A 116 1.89 27.00 -1.20
C ARG A 116 1.00 26.49 -0.07
N VAL A 117 1.06 27.12 1.11
CA VAL A 117 0.31 26.67 2.30
C VAL A 117 -1.21 26.65 2.09
N PRO A 118 -1.86 27.73 1.56
CA PRO A 118 -3.30 27.69 1.27
C PRO A 118 -3.70 26.57 0.29
N GLU A 119 -2.92 26.36 -0.79
CA GLU A 119 -3.18 25.30 -1.78
C GLU A 119 -3.16 23.92 -1.14
N LEU A 120 -2.19 23.67 -0.26
CA LEU A 120 -2.06 22.38 0.42
C LEU A 120 -3.11 22.15 1.50
N LEU A 121 -3.55 23.21 2.18
CA LEU A 121 -4.69 23.12 3.10
C LEU A 121 -6.00 22.82 2.35
N GLU A 122 -6.20 23.39 1.17
CA GLU A 122 -7.32 23.06 0.30
C GLU A 122 -7.23 21.62 -0.22
N PHE A 123 -6.08 21.22 -0.74
CA PHE A 123 -5.81 19.84 -1.14
C PHE A 123 -6.13 18.83 -0.02
N ALA A 124 -5.74 19.14 1.22
CA ALA A 124 -6.03 18.31 2.39
C ALA A 124 -7.49 18.41 2.89
N ALA A 125 -8.32 19.31 2.30
CA ALA A 125 -9.65 19.68 2.81
C ALA A 125 -9.61 20.16 4.28
N LEU A 126 -8.60 21.00 4.61
CA LEU A 126 -8.33 21.52 5.95
C LEU A 126 -8.28 23.05 6.01
N THR A 127 -8.74 23.79 5.00
CA THR A 127 -8.74 25.25 4.98
C THR A 127 -9.47 25.82 6.20
N HIS A 128 -10.59 25.23 6.59
CA HIS A 128 -11.38 25.63 7.79
C HIS A 128 -10.72 25.26 9.12
N LYS A 129 -9.59 24.55 9.11
CA LYS A 129 -8.80 24.10 10.26
C LYS A 129 -7.35 24.64 10.21
N ALA A 130 -7.07 25.65 9.40
CA ALA A 130 -5.73 26.21 9.23
C ALA A 130 -5.06 26.57 10.57
N ASP A 131 -5.82 27.13 11.50
CA ASP A 131 -5.35 27.58 12.81
C ASP A 131 -5.57 26.53 13.92
N ALA A 132 -6.12 25.36 13.61
CA ALA A 132 -6.27 24.28 14.57
C ALA A 132 -4.95 23.53 14.78
N LYS A 133 -4.69 23.08 16.02
CA LYS A 133 -3.57 22.20 16.36
C LYS A 133 -3.90 20.73 16.07
N PRO A 134 -2.90 19.85 15.84
CA PRO A 134 -3.10 18.43 15.57
C PRO A 134 -3.96 17.71 16.60
N GLY A 135 -3.89 18.09 17.90
CA GLY A 135 -4.75 17.52 18.94
C GLY A 135 -6.26 17.76 18.75
N GLN A 136 -6.65 18.72 17.90
CA GLN A 136 -8.04 19.06 17.59
C GLN A 136 -8.53 18.40 16.28
N LEU A 137 -7.70 17.55 15.64
CA LEU A 137 -7.99 16.88 14.39
C LEU A 137 -8.35 15.41 14.60
N SER A 138 -9.25 14.88 13.77
CA SER A 138 -9.44 13.43 13.66
C SER A 138 -8.21 12.73 13.06
N GLY A 139 -8.09 11.41 13.21
CA GLY A 139 -7.01 10.64 12.61
C GLY A 139 -6.89 10.84 11.09
N GLY A 140 -8.02 10.82 10.38
CA GLY A 140 -8.06 11.07 8.94
C GLY A 140 -7.65 12.50 8.58
N MET A 141 -7.99 13.52 9.39
CA MET A 141 -7.52 14.89 9.20
C MET A 141 -6.01 15.01 9.40
N LYS A 142 -5.45 14.38 10.44
CA LYS A 142 -4.00 14.36 10.68
C LYS A 142 -3.27 13.68 9.52
N ARG A 143 -3.79 12.57 9.02
CA ARG A 143 -3.18 11.84 7.89
C ARG A 143 -3.15 12.68 6.61
N ARG A 144 -4.23 13.41 6.31
CA ARG A 144 -4.29 14.34 5.18
C ARG A 144 -3.34 15.53 5.35
N LEU A 145 -3.19 16.05 6.58
CA LEU A 145 -2.21 17.09 6.86
C LEU A 145 -0.78 16.57 6.70
N SER A 146 -0.48 15.34 7.11
CA SER A 146 0.82 14.70 6.90
C SER A 146 1.14 14.53 5.41
N LEU A 147 0.14 14.18 4.59
CA LEU A 147 0.31 14.12 3.14
C LEU A 147 0.56 15.53 2.55
N ALA A 148 -0.23 16.53 2.95
CA ALA A 148 -0.01 17.91 2.52
C ALA A 148 1.38 18.41 2.89
N ARG A 149 1.86 18.11 4.11
CA ARG A 149 3.19 18.46 4.57
C ARG A 149 4.29 17.82 3.71
N ALA A 150 4.11 16.54 3.33
CA ALA A 150 5.04 15.84 2.44
C ALA A 150 5.13 16.47 1.05
N LEU A 151 4.11 17.23 0.63
CA LEU A 151 4.01 17.88 -0.67
C LEU A 151 4.51 19.33 -0.69
N ILE A 152 4.95 19.91 0.44
CA ILE A 152 5.24 21.35 0.55
C ILE A 152 6.32 21.79 -0.44
N HIS A 153 7.37 20.99 -0.62
CA HIS A 153 8.51 21.28 -1.50
C HIS A 153 8.36 20.69 -2.91
N ASP A 154 7.16 20.25 -3.27
CA ASP A 154 6.78 19.69 -4.58
C ASP A 154 7.64 18.48 -5.03
N PRO A 155 7.73 17.40 -4.24
CA PRO A 155 8.59 16.25 -4.53
C PRO A 155 8.21 15.53 -5.82
N ASP A 156 9.18 14.84 -6.44
CA ASP A 156 8.96 13.98 -7.61
C ASP A 156 8.40 12.60 -7.22
N ILE A 157 8.83 12.09 -6.05
CA ILE A 157 8.43 10.78 -5.54
C ILE A 157 7.85 10.93 -4.13
N LEU A 158 6.75 10.22 -3.88
CA LEU A 158 6.17 10.05 -2.55
C LEU A 158 6.46 8.63 -2.03
N LEU A 159 7.02 8.55 -0.83
CA LEU A 159 7.22 7.31 -0.09
C LEU A 159 6.20 7.24 1.04
N LEU A 160 5.25 6.31 0.95
CA LEU A 160 4.10 6.23 1.85
C LEU A 160 4.12 4.89 2.61
N ASP A 161 4.28 4.95 3.92
CA ASP A 161 4.24 3.75 4.78
C ASP A 161 2.84 3.60 5.38
N GLU A 162 2.08 2.63 4.86
CA GLU A 162 0.72 2.29 5.28
C GLU A 162 -0.19 3.54 5.44
N PRO A 163 -0.41 4.32 4.37
CA PRO A 163 -1.01 5.65 4.47
C PRO A 163 -2.45 5.67 4.95
N THR A 164 -3.17 4.55 4.89
CA THR A 164 -4.60 4.49 5.26
C THR A 164 -4.88 3.63 6.49
N THR A 165 -3.86 3.09 7.13
CA THR A 165 -4.02 2.28 8.36
C THR A 165 -4.65 3.11 9.47
N GLY A 166 -5.67 2.53 10.13
CA GLY A 166 -6.40 3.18 11.21
C GLY A 166 -7.40 4.25 10.80
N LEU A 167 -7.63 4.44 9.49
CA LEU A 167 -8.64 5.36 8.98
C LEU A 167 -10.00 4.66 8.85
N ASP A 168 -11.06 5.42 9.15
CA ASP A 168 -12.41 5.02 8.80
C ASP A 168 -12.60 4.94 7.27
N PRO A 169 -13.63 4.22 6.77
CA PRO A 169 -13.83 4.03 5.34
C PRO A 169 -13.93 5.34 4.53
N GLN A 170 -14.56 6.38 5.08
CA GLN A 170 -14.70 7.66 4.40
C GLN A 170 -13.37 8.39 4.28
N ALA A 171 -12.58 8.43 5.36
CA ALA A 171 -11.26 9.04 5.36
C ALA A 171 -10.29 8.28 4.42
N ARG A 172 -10.39 6.93 4.36
CA ARG A 172 -9.63 6.09 3.45
C ARG A 172 -9.93 6.42 1.98
N HIS A 173 -11.21 6.49 1.60
CA HIS A 173 -11.60 6.86 0.23
C HIS A 173 -11.08 8.23 -0.17
N LEU A 174 -11.20 9.23 0.70
CA LEU A 174 -10.68 10.57 0.43
C LEU A 174 -9.15 10.58 0.28
N MET A 175 -8.43 9.75 1.05
CA MET A 175 -6.98 9.59 0.88
C MET A 175 -6.66 8.99 -0.50
N TRP A 176 -7.37 7.95 -0.93
CA TRP A 176 -7.18 7.35 -2.25
C TRP A 176 -7.43 8.34 -3.39
N GLU A 177 -8.49 9.16 -3.30
CA GLU A 177 -8.76 10.22 -4.28
C GLU A 177 -7.60 11.20 -4.39
N ARG A 178 -7.02 11.61 -3.24
CA ARG A 178 -5.84 12.51 -3.22
C ARG A 178 -4.61 11.87 -3.85
N LEU A 179 -4.35 10.61 -3.55
CA LEU A 179 -3.22 9.88 -4.14
C LEU A 179 -3.41 9.68 -5.66
N GLN A 180 -4.62 9.35 -6.12
CA GLN A 180 -4.93 9.27 -7.55
C GLN A 180 -4.76 10.63 -8.26
N GLN A 181 -5.17 11.72 -7.63
CA GLN A 181 -4.96 13.08 -8.16
C GLN A 181 -3.47 13.39 -8.34
N LEU A 182 -2.62 13.00 -7.40
CA LEU A 182 -1.17 13.19 -7.48
C LEU A 182 -0.54 12.34 -8.63
N LEU A 183 -1.00 11.10 -8.80
CA LEU A 183 -0.57 10.25 -9.92
C LEU A 183 -0.97 10.85 -11.27
N GLN A 184 -2.19 11.40 -11.40
CA GLN A 184 -2.64 12.10 -12.60
C GLN A 184 -1.82 13.37 -12.90
N GLN A 185 -1.25 14.00 -11.88
CA GLN A 185 -0.31 15.13 -12.00
C GLN A 185 1.12 14.69 -12.35
N GLY A 186 1.36 13.38 -12.53
CA GLY A 186 2.66 12.82 -12.90
C GLY A 186 3.59 12.53 -11.73
N LYS A 187 3.13 12.64 -10.47
CA LYS A 187 3.92 12.22 -9.30
C LYS A 187 4.07 10.70 -9.30
N SER A 188 5.20 10.22 -8.79
CA SER A 188 5.47 8.79 -8.62
C SER A 188 5.30 8.42 -7.15
N ILE A 189 4.78 7.22 -6.89
CA ILE A 189 4.46 6.79 -5.53
C ILE A 189 5.05 5.40 -5.27
N LEU A 190 5.81 5.26 -4.19
CA LEU A 190 6.15 3.98 -3.59
C LEU A 190 5.32 3.83 -2.31
N LEU A 191 4.42 2.87 -2.31
CA LEU A 191 3.42 2.66 -1.28
C LEU A 191 3.63 1.30 -0.59
N THR A 192 3.71 1.27 0.73
CA THR A 192 3.55 0.01 1.47
C THR A 192 2.12 -0.11 1.97
N THR A 193 1.54 -1.28 1.87
CA THR A 193 0.23 -1.56 2.44
C THR A 193 0.02 -3.05 2.71
N HIS A 194 -0.90 -3.35 3.60
CA HIS A 194 -1.45 -4.68 3.81
C HIS A 194 -2.93 -4.75 3.37
N PHE A 195 -3.51 -3.63 2.90
CA PHE A 195 -4.86 -3.57 2.36
C PHE A 195 -4.85 -3.87 0.86
N MET A 196 -5.48 -4.97 0.47
CA MET A 196 -5.49 -5.42 -0.93
C MET A 196 -6.35 -4.53 -1.83
N ASP A 197 -7.44 -3.99 -1.30
CA ASP A 197 -8.31 -3.03 -1.99
C ASP A 197 -7.59 -1.70 -2.30
N GLU A 198 -6.72 -1.24 -1.39
CA GLU A 198 -5.85 -0.08 -1.63
C GLU A 198 -4.86 -0.37 -2.78
N ALA A 199 -4.21 -1.52 -2.73
CA ALA A 199 -3.25 -1.95 -3.74
C ALA A 199 -3.89 -2.08 -5.13
N GLU A 200 -5.09 -2.68 -5.23
CA GLU A 200 -5.83 -2.80 -6.50
C GLU A 200 -6.24 -1.45 -7.09
N ARG A 201 -6.63 -0.49 -6.24
CA ARG A 201 -7.13 0.82 -6.67
C ARG A 201 -6.04 1.79 -7.10
N LEU A 202 -4.90 1.76 -6.42
CA LEU A 202 -3.87 2.79 -6.56
C LEU A 202 -2.67 2.31 -7.39
N CYS A 203 -2.29 1.04 -7.27
CA CYS A 203 -1.00 0.60 -7.78
C CYS A 203 -1.08 0.15 -9.24
N ASN A 204 -0.16 0.67 -10.04
CA ASN A 204 0.06 0.21 -11.41
C ASN A 204 0.75 -1.16 -11.40
N ARG A 205 1.67 -1.36 -10.45
CA ARG A 205 2.44 -2.59 -10.28
C ARG A 205 2.61 -2.88 -8.79
N LEU A 206 2.67 -4.17 -8.47
CA LEU A 206 2.80 -4.69 -7.11
C LEU A 206 4.06 -5.52 -6.98
N LEU A 207 4.66 -5.42 -5.81
CA LEU A 207 5.74 -6.24 -5.33
C LEU A 207 5.22 -6.99 -4.09
N LEU A 208 5.00 -8.30 -4.23
CA LEU A 208 4.61 -9.17 -3.12
C LEU A 208 5.85 -9.59 -2.34
N LEU A 209 5.85 -9.28 -1.04
CA LEU A 209 6.90 -9.70 -0.12
C LEU A 209 6.36 -10.71 0.89
N ASP A 210 7.14 -11.75 1.15
CA ASP A 210 6.97 -12.63 2.30
C ASP A 210 8.35 -13.03 2.83
N HIS A 211 8.51 -13.03 4.17
CA HIS A 211 9.77 -13.35 4.85
C HIS A 211 11.01 -12.63 4.25
N GLY A 212 10.85 -11.35 3.91
CA GLY A 212 11.93 -10.52 3.36
C GLY A 212 12.24 -10.76 1.89
N LYS A 213 11.55 -11.67 1.21
CA LYS A 213 11.77 -12.02 -0.19
C LYS A 213 10.66 -11.56 -1.10
N LYS A 214 11.02 -11.24 -2.34
CA LYS A 214 10.05 -11.01 -3.40
C LYS A 214 9.50 -12.36 -3.88
N ILE A 215 8.18 -12.57 -3.71
CA ILE A 215 7.50 -13.79 -4.16
C ILE A 215 6.77 -13.61 -5.48
N ALA A 216 6.35 -12.38 -5.81
CA ALA A 216 5.77 -12.06 -7.11
C ALA A 216 5.91 -10.56 -7.41
N GLU A 217 5.88 -10.22 -8.71
CA GLU A 217 5.86 -8.85 -9.22
C GLU A 217 5.03 -8.77 -10.50
N GLY A 218 4.14 -7.78 -10.59
CA GLY A 218 3.30 -7.58 -11.78
C GLY A 218 2.20 -6.56 -11.54
N THR A 219 1.37 -6.30 -12.56
CA THR A 219 0.14 -5.53 -12.37
C THR A 219 -0.86 -6.33 -11.52
N PRO A 220 -1.74 -5.68 -10.72
CA PRO A 220 -2.76 -6.41 -9.96
C PRO A 220 -3.51 -7.43 -10.82
N ARG A 221 -3.97 -7.01 -11.99
CA ARG A 221 -4.71 -7.87 -12.91
C ARG A 221 -3.87 -9.04 -13.46
N SER A 222 -2.59 -8.81 -13.80
CA SER A 222 -1.73 -9.89 -14.31
C SER A 222 -1.43 -10.93 -13.24
N LEU A 223 -1.19 -10.48 -12.01
CA LEU A 223 -0.94 -11.37 -10.88
C LEU A 223 -2.16 -12.25 -10.57
N ILE A 224 -3.36 -11.66 -10.52
CA ILE A 224 -4.60 -12.41 -10.33
C ILE A 224 -4.77 -13.44 -11.45
N SER A 225 -4.70 -13.02 -12.72
CA SER A 225 -4.96 -13.91 -13.86
C SER A 225 -3.93 -15.03 -14.06
N GLN A 226 -2.69 -14.83 -13.61
CA GLN A 226 -1.62 -15.85 -13.72
C GLN A 226 -1.68 -16.89 -12.60
N HIS A 227 -2.20 -16.50 -11.44
CA HIS A 227 -2.08 -17.33 -10.25
C HIS A 227 -3.41 -17.85 -9.72
N LEU A 228 -4.55 -17.29 -10.15
CA LEU A 228 -5.86 -17.65 -9.62
C LEU A 228 -6.82 -18.12 -10.71
N GLU A 229 -7.76 -18.90 -10.28
CA GLU A 229 -9.00 -19.20 -10.97
C GLU A 229 -9.85 -17.92 -11.06
N PRO A 230 -10.55 -17.62 -12.18
CA PRO A 230 -11.24 -16.34 -12.38
C PRO A 230 -12.43 -16.11 -11.46
N ASP A 231 -13.15 -17.20 -11.08
CA ASP A 231 -14.37 -17.12 -10.29
C ASP A 231 -14.18 -17.70 -8.89
N VAL A 232 -14.75 -17.04 -7.91
CA VAL A 232 -14.84 -17.50 -6.52
C VAL A 232 -16.30 -17.55 -6.10
N VAL A 233 -16.73 -18.72 -5.60
CA VAL A 233 -18.04 -18.91 -5.00
C VAL A 233 -17.84 -19.12 -3.49
N GLU A 234 -18.27 -18.16 -2.71
CA GLU A 234 -18.26 -18.22 -1.26
C GLU A 234 -19.58 -18.77 -0.75
N VAL A 235 -19.51 -19.72 0.14
CA VAL A 235 -20.69 -20.36 0.75
C VAL A 235 -20.61 -20.23 2.25
N PHE A 236 -21.64 -19.63 2.84
CA PHE A 236 -21.73 -19.42 4.29
C PHE A 236 -23.00 -20.02 4.86
N GLY A 237 -22.94 -20.41 6.12
CA GLY A 237 -24.05 -20.96 6.89
C GLY A 237 -23.62 -22.12 7.74
N GLN A 238 -24.51 -22.55 8.63
CA GLN A 238 -24.20 -23.52 9.69
C GLN A 238 -23.64 -24.87 9.15
N ASP A 239 -24.04 -25.25 7.93
CA ASP A 239 -23.60 -26.51 7.31
C ASP A 239 -22.60 -26.31 6.12
N ALA A 240 -22.11 -25.08 5.92
CA ALA A 240 -21.23 -24.80 4.78
C ALA A 240 -19.96 -25.66 4.81
N LEU A 241 -19.36 -25.87 6.00
CA LEU A 241 -18.15 -26.68 6.16
C LEU A 241 -18.34 -28.14 5.73
N ALA A 242 -19.56 -28.69 5.80
CA ALA A 242 -19.83 -30.05 5.31
C ALA A 242 -19.60 -30.18 3.79
N LEU A 243 -19.67 -29.06 3.05
CA LEU A 243 -19.46 -29.03 1.61
C LEU A 243 -18.01 -29.33 1.22
N VAL A 244 -17.05 -29.11 2.12
CA VAL A 244 -15.62 -29.43 1.85
C VAL A 244 -15.41 -30.91 1.55
N ASN A 245 -16.26 -31.79 2.10
CA ASN A 245 -16.24 -33.22 1.89
C ASN A 245 -17.34 -33.69 0.92
N SER A 246 -18.05 -32.79 0.27
CA SER A 246 -19.13 -33.12 -0.65
C SER A 246 -18.65 -33.27 -2.09
N PRO A 247 -19.44 -33.89 -2.99
CA PRO A 247 -19.13 -33.96 -4.42
C PRO A 247 -19.01 -32.58 -5.10
N LEU A 248 -19.48 -31.50 -4.48
CA LEU A 248 -19.36 -30.12 -5.01
C LEU A 248 -17.90 -29.68 -5.17
N THR A 249 -16.97 -30.22 -4.40
CA THR A 249 -15.55 -29.96 -4.55
C THR A 249 -15.00 -30.36 -5.92
N GLN A 250 -15.63 -31.32 -6.59
CA GLN A 250 -15.26 -31.75 -7.95
C GLN A 250 -15.64 -30.71 -9.03
N LEU A 251 -16.51 -29.75 -8.71
CA LEU A 251 -16.91 -28.65 -9.59
C LEU A 251 -15.99 -27.43 -9.46
N ALA A 252 -14.99 -27.49 -8.58
CA ALA A 252 -14.00 -26.46 -8.37
C ALA A 252 -12.59 -27.01 -8.59
N GLN A 253 -11.66 -26.15 -9.02
CA GLN A 253 -10.24 -26.52 -9.12
C GLN A 253 -9.55 -26.49 -7.74
N ARG A 254 -10.06 -25.65 -6.85
CA ARG A 254 -9.52 -25.49 -5.50
C ARG A 254 -10.67 -25.18 -4.54
N THR A 255 -10.60 -25.72 -3.34
CA THR A 255 -11.56 -25.45 -2.26
C THR A 255 -10.78 -25.12 -0.99
N GLU A 256 -11.15 -24.04 -0.34
CA GLU A 256 -10.57 -23.58 0.94
C GLU A 256 -11.69 -23.29 1.93
N SER A 257 -11.36 -23.26 3.22
CA SER A 257 -12.29 -22.85 4.26
C SER A 257 -11.64 -21.90 5.24
N SER A 258 -12.41 -20.90 5.68
CA SER A 258 -12.01 -19.96 6.71
C SER A 258 -13.20 -19.63 7.60
N GLY A 259 -13.06 -19.90 8.91
CA GLY A 259 -14.21 -19.82 9.82
C GLY A 259 -15.35 -20.73 9.38
N GLU A 260 -16.54 -20.17 9.22
CA GLU A 260 -17.75 -20.87 8.73
C GLU A 260 -18.00 -20.72 7.22
N THR A 261 -17.01 -20.18 6.47
CA THR A 261 -17.12 -19.93 5.03
C THR A 261 -16.28 -20.93 4.25
N VAL A 262 -16.85 -21.45 3.16
CA VAL A 262 -16.14 -22.28 2.17
C VAL A 262 -16.02 -21.50 0.88
N PHE A 263 -14.82 -21.47 0.34
CA PHE A 263 -14.46 -20.80 -0.90
C PHE A 263 -14.18 -21.85 -1.98
N PHE A 264 -14.92 -21.77 -3.05
CA PHE A 264 -14.71 -22.62 -4.24
C PHE A 264 -14.13 -21.75 -5.35
N TYR A 265 -12.93 -22.07 -5.79
CA TYR A 265 -12.23 -21.40 -6.87
C TYR A 265 -12.41 -22.20 -8.16
N THR A 266 -12.94 -21.58 -9.20
CA THR A 266 -13.34 -22.28 -10.42
C THR A 266 -13.14 -21.44 -11.68
N ALA A 267 -12.92 -22.11 -12.81
CA ALA A 267 -12.89 -21.47 -14.12
C ALA A 267 -14.30 -21.10 -14.65
N ASN A 268 -15.34 -21.74 -14.11
CA ASN A 268 -16.74 -21.49 -14.48
C ASN A 268 -17.64 -21.78 -13.27
N ALA A 269 -18.20 -20.73 -12.69
CA ALA A 269 -19.06 -20.86 -11.51
C ALA A 269 -20.45 -21.46 -11.79
N THR A 270 -20.92 -21.47 -13.05
CA THR A 270 -22.30 -21.87 -13.40
C THR A 270 -22.70 -23.26 -12.91
N PRO A 271 -21.92 -24.34 -13.13
CA PRO A 271 -22.30 -25.68 -12.65
C PRO A 271 -22.37 -25.73 -11.11
N LEU A 272 -21.44 -25.06 -10.43
CA LEU A 272 -21.41 -25.01 -8.96
C LEU A 272 -22.62 -24.27 -8.40
N LEU A 273 -22.97 -23.11 -8.96
CA LEU A 273 -24.12 -22.31 -8.54
C LEU A 273 -25.44 -23.08 -8.74
N GLN A 274 -25.57 -23.81 -9.86
CA GLN A 274 -26.74 -24.69 -10.12
C GLN A 274 -26.84 -25.79 -9.06
N ALA A 275 -25.75 -26.46 -8.73
CA ALA A 275 -25.74 -27.50 -7.72
C ALA A 275 -26.02 -26.93 -6.30
N LEU A 276 -25.50 -25.74 -5.97
CA LEU A 276 -25.75 -25.06 -4.70
C LEU A 276 -27.20 -24.60 -4.53
N SER A 277 -27.96 -24.38 -5.60
CA SER A 277 -29.37 -23.99 -5.53
C SER A 277 -30.26 -24.99 -4.81
N ALA A 278 -29.84 -26.26 -4.68
CA ALA A 278 -30.53 -27.27 -3.90
C ALA A 278 -30.38 -27.09 -2.37
N TYR A 279 -29.44 -26.25 -1.92
CA TYR A 279 -29.14 -26.03 -0.51
C TYR A 279 -29.77 -24.71 -0.03
N THR A 280 -31.07 -24.74 0.29
CA THR A 280 -31.85 -23.52 0.60
C THR A 280 -31.46 -22.77 1.88
N VAL A 281 -30.72 -23.42 2.78
CA VAL A 281 -30.25 -22.84 4.07
C VAL A 281 -28.88 -22.16 3.95
N LEU A 282 -28.16 -22.37 2.84
CA LEU A 282 -26.84 -21.77 2.60
C LEU A 282 -26.98 -20.47 1.84
N ARG A 283 -26.13 -19.50 2.19
CA ARG A 283 -25.97 -18.26 1.42
C ARG A 283 -24.77 -18.39 0.51
N THR A 284 -24.89 -17.92 -0.71
CA THR A 284 -23.83 -17.95 -1.71
C THR A 284 -23.53 -16.55 -2.22
N LEU A 285 -22.25 -16.23 -2.39
CA LEU A 285 -21.76 -15.04 -3.06
C LEU A 285 -20.85 -15.48 -4.20
N HIS A 286 -21.18 -15.08 -5.43
CA HIS A 286 -20.29 -15.25 -6.58
C HIS A 286 -19.58 -13.92 -6.86
N ARG A 287 -18.26 -13.96 -6.96
CA ARG A 287 -17.43 -12.81 -7.29
C ARG A 287 -16.21 -13.23 -8.14
N PRO A 288 -15.57 -12.29 -8.85
CA PRO A 288 -14.25 -12.53 -9.42
C PRO A 288 -13.20 -12.73 -8.30
N ALA A 289 -12.12 -13.45 -8.62
CA ALA A 289 -10.95 -13.52 -7.76
C ALA A 289 -10.29 -12.14 -7.62
N ASN A 290 -9.70 -11.88 -6.46
CA ASN A 290 -9.08 -10.60 -6.12
C ASN A 290 -7.66 -10.79 -5.54
N LEU A 291 -7.00 -9.68 -5.16
CA LEU A 291 -5.65 -9.73 -4.57
C LEU A 291 -5.61 -10.41 -3.19
N GLU A 292 -6.71 -10.42 -2.44
CA GLU A 292 -6.76 -11.11 -1.16
C GLU A 292 -6.67 -12.62 -1.35
N ASP A 293 -7.38 -13.16 -2.34
CA ASP A 293 -7.29 -14.57 -2.73
C ASP A 293 -5.88 -14.94 -3.19
N LEU A 294 -5.22 -14.03 -3.95
CA LEU A 294 -3.84 -14.23 -4.37
C LEU A 294 -2.90 -14.31 -3.18
N PHE A 295 -3.04 -13.38 -2.25
CA PHE A 295 -2.22 -13.31 -1.07
C PHE A 295 -2.35 -14.57 -0.21
N LEU A 296 -3.59 -15.03 0.02
CA LEU A 296 -3.88 -16.27 0.74
C LEU A 296 -3.20 -17.48 0.08
N LYS A 297 -3.36 -17.59 -1.25
CA LYS A 297 -2.77 -18.71 -2.02
C LYS A 297 -1.25 -18.73 -1.95
N MET A 298 -0.61 -17.56 -2.05
CA MET A 298 0.86 -17.47 -2.13
C MET A 298 1.55 -17.55 -0.76
N THR A 299 0.91 -17.05 0.29
CA THR A 299 1.52 -17.00 1.63
C THR A 299 0.99 -18.08 2.58
N GLY A 300 -0.14 -18.71 2.27
CA GLY A 300 -0.84 -19.65 3.15
C GLY A 300 -1.39 -19.00 4.44
N ARG A 301 -1.48 -17.67 4.49
CA ARG A 301 -1.86 -16.89 5.68
C ARG A 301 -3.03 -15.97 5.37
N GLN A 302 -4.02 -15.95 6.26
CA GLN A 302 -5.03 -14.88 6.24
C GLN A 302 -4.38 -13.54 6.61
N ILE A 303 -4.78 -12.48 5.91
CA ILE A 303 -4.48 -11.12 6.34
C ILE A 303 -5.31 -10.90 7.60
N ARG A 304 -4.70 -11.07 8.77
CA ARG A 304 -5.34 -10.65 10.01
C ARG A 304 -5.29 -9.13 10.02
N GLU A 305 -6.45 -8.50 9.93
CA GLU A 305 -6.62 -7.13 10.37
C GLU A 305 -6.04 -7.07 11.78
N GLY A 306 -5.09 -6.14 12.00
CA GLY A 306 -4.34 -6.06 13.23
C GLY A 306 -5.28 -5.94 14.43
N ALA A 307 -5.04 -6.79 15.41
CA ALA A 307 -5.60 -6.66 16.76
C ALA A 307 -4.93 -5.48 17.48
#